data_d97450fc51564c08be48e9bb0098aa09
#
_entry.id   d97450fc51564c08be48e9bb0098aa09
#
_cell.length_a   1.000
_cell.length_b   1.000
_cell.length_c   1.000
_cell.angle_alpha   90.00
_cell.angle_beta   90.00
_cell.angle_gamma   90.00
#
_symmetry.space_group_name_H-M   'P 1'
#
loop_
_entity.id
_entity.type
_entity.pdbx_description
1 polymer ?
#
loop_
_entity_poly.entity_id
_entity_poly.type
_entity_poly.pdbx_seq_one_letter_code
_entity_poly.pdbx_strand_id
1 'polypeptide(L)'
;DVYKRQEKELPYFAATLTAYLRESHPELLSDKHFIAERSDHAAQTYERAVRNGNSVYEALELSNAVLYQDLRFSKYDAIFEVVSEWFPEIVARQRTAFCLKLLPVCEEAFEMYDLTDDFESSPSYKNLLLELTGLIQTHIERHGIQ
;
A
#
# COMPACT_ATOMS: atom_id res chain seq x y z
N ASP A 1 10.29 -22.62 21.86
CA ASP A 1 10.67 -21.42 22.58
C ASP A 1 10.13 -20.18 21.90
N VAL A 2 9.38 -19.39 22.66
CA VAL A 2 8.70 -18.17 22.19
C VAL A 2 9.67 -17.17 21.55
N TYR A 3 10.82 -16.97 22.19
CA TYR A 3 11.83 -16.02 21.70
C TYR A 3 12.43 -16.44 20.36
N LYS A 4 12.68 -17.72 20.17
CA LYS A 4 13.23 -18.23 18.92
C LYS A 4 12.24 -18.10 17.77
N ARG A 5 10.95 -18.28 18.05
CA ARG A 5 9.91 -18.08 17.02
C ARG A 5 9.82 -16.63 16.60
N GLN A 6 9.85 -15.70 17.57
CA GLN A 6 9.83 -14.26 17.24
C GLN A 6 11.04 -13.85 16.43
N GLU A 7 12.22 -14.42 16.72
CA GLU A 7 13.43 -14.14 15.97
C GLU A 7 13.34 -14.56 14.50
N LYS A 8 12.58 -15.63 14.21
CA LYS A 8 12.41 -16.12 12.84
C LYS A 8 11.32 -15.37 12.10
N GLU A 9 10.22 -15.07 12.77
CA GLU A 9 9.01 -14.57 12.15
C GLU A 9 9.04 -13.06 11.95
N LEU A 10 9.65 -12.32 12.86
CA LEU A 10 9.77 -10.88 12.76
C LEU A 10 10.50 -10.45 11.47
N PRO A 11 11.68 -11.03 11.13
CA PRO A 11 12.33 -10.72 9.86
C PRO A 11 11.49 -11.10 8.64
N TYR A 12 10.76 -12.22 8.72
CA TYR A 12 9.90 -12.63 7.64
C TYR A 12 8.81 -11.60 7.37
N PHE A 13 8.11 -11.15 8.41
CA PHE A 13 7.05 -10.17 8.25
C PHE A 13 7.59 -8.80 7.82
N ALA A 14 8.75 -8.41 8.34
CA ALA A 14 9.39 -7.16 7.94
C ALA A 14 9.77 -7.17 6.46
N ALA A 15 10.34 -8.27 5.98
CA ALA A 15 10.72 -8.42 4.57
C ALA A 15 9.48 -8.45 3.67
N THR A 16 8.45 -9.18 4.08
CA THR A 16 7.21 -9.30 3.32
C THR A 16 6.51 -7.94 3.23
N LEU A 17 6.41 -7.23 4.34
CA LEU A 17 5.80 -5.90 4.37
C LEU A 17 6.60 -4.92 3.50
N THR A 18 7.93 -4.91 3.63
CA THR A 18 8.78 -4.02 2.85
C THR A 18 8.60 -4.23 1.35
N ALA A 19 8.54 -5.50 0.91
CA ALA A 19 8.32 -5.83 -0.51
C ALA A 19 6.97 -5.31 -0.99
N TYR A 20 5.93 -5.47 -0.19
CA TYR A 20 4.59 -4.97 -0.53
C TYR A 20 4.56 -3.44 -0.61
N LEU A 21 5.17 -2.77 0.37
CA LEU A 21 5.22 -1.31 0.38
C LEU A 21 5.99 -0.76 -0.82
N ARG A 22 7.05 -1.45 -1.23
CA ARG A 22 7.84 -1.01 -2.39
C ARG A 22 6.99 -0.93 -3.65
N GLU A 23 6.07 -1.86 -3.81
CA GLU A 23 5.21 -1.90 -5.00
C GLU A 23 3.99 -1.00 -4.87
N SER A 24 3.32 -1.00 -3.72
CA SER A 24 1.99 -0.39 -3.58
C SER A 24 1.95 0.84 -2.69
N HIS A 25 2.93 1.03 -1.82
CA HIS A 25 2.99 2.20 -0.93
C HIS A 25 4.42 2.69 -0.80
N PRO A 26 5.07 3.07 -1.92
CA PRO A 26 6.47 3.46 -1.86
C PRO A 26 6.73 4.66 -0.94
N GLU A 27 5.73 5.49 -0.69
CA GLU A 27 5.82 6.61 0.23
C GLU A 27 6.04 6.18 1.69
N LEU A 28 5.73 4.91 2.01
CA LEU A 28 5.90 4.37 3.36
C LEU A 28 7.22 3.63 3.56
N LEU A 29 8.01 3.44 2.51
CA LEU A 29 9.28 2.69 2.60
C LEU A 29 10.27 3.32 3.59
N SER A 30 10.27 4.63 3.73
CA SER A 30 11.18 5.33 4.65
C SER A 30 10.66 5.37 6.08
N ASP A 31 9.42 4.95 6.31
CA ASP A 31 8.84 4.96 7.65
C ASP A 31 9.24 3.68 8.39
N LYS A 32 10.47 3.68 8.91
CA LYS A 32 11.05 2.54 9.61
C LYS A 32 10.28 2.16 10.87
N HIS A 33 9.73 3.15 11.55
CA HIS A 33 8.95 2.92 12.76
C HIS A 33 7.66 2.15 12.45
N PHE A 34 6.96 2.57 11.40
CA PHE A 34 5.74 1.89 10.95
C PHE A 34 6.03 0.43 10.59
N ILE A 35 7.09 0.20 9.80
CA ILE A 35 7.45 -1.16 9.36
C ILE A 35 7.77 -2.04 10.56
N ALA A 36 8.57 -1.53 11.49
CA ALA A 36 8.97 -2.29 12.68
C ALA A 36 7.77 -2.62 13.57
N GLU A 37 6.92 -1.63 13.83
CA GLU A 37 5.77 -1.81 14.70
C GLU A 37 4.74 -2.77 14.11
N ARG A 38 4.44 -2.60 12.82
CA ARG A 38 3.45 -3.45 12.14
C ARG A 38 3.96 -4.88 12.02
N SER A 39 5.24 -5.08 11.71
CA SER A 39 5.87 -6.39 11.61
C SER A 39 5.89 -7.11 12.95
N ASP A 40 6.17 -6.37 14.03
CA ASP A 40 6.15 -6.92 15.38
C ASP A 40 4.76 -7.37 15.77
N HIS A 41 3.74 -6.57 15.45
CA HIS A 41 2.34 -6.92 15.74
C HIS A 41 1.93 -8.19 14.99
N ALA A 42 2.33 -8.33 13.73
CA ALA A 42 2.03 -9.52 12.95
C ALA A 42 2.73 -10.76 13.54
N ALA A 43 3.99 -10.61 13.96
CA ALA A 43 4.75 -11.70 14.57
C ALA A 43 4.10 -12.14 15.89
N GLN A 44 3.65 -11.21 16.70
CA GLN A 44 2.95 -11.51 17.96
C GLN A 44 1.63 -12.23 17.70
N THR A 45 0.90 -11.80 16.67
CA THR A 45 -0.36 -12.43 16.28
C THR A 45 -0.12 -13.88 15.85
N TYR A 46 0.93 -14.12 15.07
CA TYR A 46 1.30 -15.46 14.64
C TYR A 46 1.62 -16.35 15.85
N GLU A 47 2.46 -15.87 16.75
CA GLU A 47 2.87 -16.61 17.93
C GLU A 47 1.67 -16.97 18.80
N ARG A 48 0.76 -16.04 19.00
CA ARG A 48 -0.45 -16.25 19.80
C ARG A 48 -1.35 -17.28 19.15
N ALA A 49 -1.52 -17.20 17.83
CA ALA A 49 -2.37 -18.13 17.09
C ALA A 49 -1.85 -19.57 17.17
N VAL A 50 -0.55 -19.75 17.00
CA VAL A 50 0.09 -21.07 17.12
C VAL A 50 -0.08 -21.62 18.55
N ARG A 51 0.11 -20.77 19.54
CA ARG A 51 -0.03 -21.15 20.94
C ARG A 51 -1.46 -21.56 21.27
N ASN A 52 -2.43 -20.96 20.62
CA ASN A 52 -3.85 -21.27 20.80
C ASN A 52 -4.31 -22.49 20.00
N GLY A 53 -3.41 -23.19 19.31
CA GLY A 53 -3.71 -24.40 18.59
C GLY A 53 -4.10 -24.23 17.14
N ASN A 54 -4.00 -23.02 16.59
CA ASN A 54 -4.24 -22.82 15.16
C ASN A 54 -3.14 -23.47 14.32
N SER A 55 -3.50 -23.94 13.14
CA SER A 55 -2.52 -24.46 12.18
C SER A 55 -1.62 -23.32 11.72
N VAL A 56 -0.48 -23.67 11.10
CA VAL A 56 0.42 -22.69 10.49
C VAL A 56 -0.33 -21.85 9.47
N TYR A 57 -1.16 -22.47 8.64
CA TYR A 57 -1.94 -21.75 7.64
C TYR A 57 -2.90 -20.74 8.27
N GLU A 58 -3.63 -21.15 9.29
CA GLU A 58 -4.55 -20.25 10.00
C GLU A 58 -3.80 -19.10 10.69
N ALA A 59 -2.67 -19.42 11.31
CA ALA A 59 -1.84 -18.42 11.96
C ALA A 59 -1.31 -17.38 10.97
N LEU A 60 -0.92 -17.83 9.77
CA LEU A 60 -0.47 -16.92 8.71
C LEU A 60 -1.61 -16.03 8.20
N GLU A 61 -2.81 -16.59 8.06
CA GLU A 61 -3.97 -15.76 7.65
C GLU A 61 -4.25 -14.67 8.65
N LEU A 62 -4.24 -14.99 9.94
CA LEU A 62 -4.48 -13.99 10.99
C LEU A 62 -3.38 -12.93 11.01
N SER A 63 -2.12 -13.36 10.85
CA SER A 63 -0.98 -12.45 10.84
C SER A 63 -0.99 -11.53 9.63
N ASN A 64 -1.34 -12.07 8.47
CA ASN A 64 -1.42 -11.26 7.24
C ASN A 64 -2.54 -10.24 7.31
N ALA A 65 -3.65 -10.56 7.98
CA ALA A 65 -4.72 -9.59 8.19
C ALA A 65 -4.23 -8.39 9.00
N VAL A 66 -3.37 -8.63 10.00
CA VAL A 66 -2.73 -7.57 10.78
C VAL A 66 -1.69 -6.82 9.95
N LEU A 67 -0.84 -7.56 9.24
CA LEU A 67 0.27 -6.99 8.48
C LEU A 67 -0.21 -5.99 7.43
N TYR A 68 -1.27 -6.33 6.72
CA TYR A 68 -1.80 -5.53 5.61
C TYR A 68 -3.00 -4.67 5.98
N GLN A 69 -3.32 -4.54 7.26
CA GLN A 69 -4.46 -3.74 7.71
C GLN A 69 -4.36 -2.32 7.17
N ASP A 70 -5.42 -1.85 6.51
CA ASP A 70 -5.53 -0.52 5.92
C ASP A 70 -4.54 -0.24 4.78
N LEU A 71 -3.88 -1.28 4.27
CA LEU A 71 -2.92 -1.15 3.17
C LEU A 71 -3.39 -1.78 1.87
N ARG A 72 -4.56 -2.43 1.86
CA ARG A 72 -5.00 -3.14 0.65
C ARG A 72 -5.39 -2.20 -0.48
N PHE A 73 -5.98 -1.06 -0.15
CA PHE A 73 -6.15 -0.01 -1.15
C PHE A 73 -4.90 0.86 -1.20
N SER A 74 -4.36 1.08 -2.40
CA SER A 74 -3.17 1.90 -2.59
C SER A 74 -3.51 3.13 -3.42
N LYS A 75 -3.35 4.30 -2.82
CA LYS A 75 -3.47 5.58 -3.53
C LYS A 75 -2.44 5.67 -4.66
N TYR A 76 -1.23 5.21 -4.39
CA TYR A 76 -0.16 5.19 -5.40
C TYR A 76 -0.55 4.33 -6.60
N ASP A 77 -1.09 3.12 -6.37
CA ASP A 77 -1.50 2.23 -7.46
C ASP A 77 -2.60 2.86 -8.32
N ALA A 78 -3.55 3.56 -7.70
CA ALA A 78 -4.62 4.24 -8.43
C ALA A 78 -4.06 5.34 -9.33
N ILE A 79 -3.14 6.13 -8.81
CA ILE A 79 -2.45 7.19 -9.59
C ILE A 79 -1.63 6.55 -10.71
N PHE A 80 -0.91 5.48 -10.41
CA PHE A 80 -0.07 4.79 -11.39
C PHE A 80 -0.91 4.21 -12.53
N GLU A 81 -2.07 3.66 -12.21
CA GLU A 81 -3.02 3.15 -13.21
C GLU A 81 -3.45 4.27 -14.17
N VAL A 82 -3.83 5.42 -13.62
CA VAL A 82 -4.25 6.57 -14.43
C VAL A 82 -3.10 7.08 -15.31
N VAL A 83 -1.93 7.23 -14.72
CA VAL A 83 -0.76 7.73 -15.46
C VAL A 83 -0.38 6.77 -16.58
N SER A 84 -0.39 5.47 -16.30
CA SER A 84 -0.02 4.46 -17.29
C SER A 84 -1.01 4.39 -18.46
N GLU A 85 -2.29 4.57 -18.18
CA GLU A 85 -3.33 4.47 -19.21
C GLU A 85 -3.51 5.76 -20.01
N TRP A 86 -3.55 6.89 -19.32
CA TRP A 86 -3.93 8.16 -19.94
C TRP A 86 -2.76 9.07 -20.30
N PHE A 87 -1.57 8.82 -19.76
CA PHE A 87 -0.37 9.62 -20.01
C PHE A 87 0.81 8.73 -20.38
N PRO A 88 0.65 7.87 -21.41
CA PRO A 88 1.69 6.88 -21.74
C PRO A 88 2.98 7.50 -22.26
N GLU A 89 2.97 8.76 -22.64
CA GLU A 89 4.17 9.49 -23.06
C GLU A 89 5.18 9.66 -21.93
N ILE A 90 4.75 9.50 -20.67
CA ILE A 90 5.66 9.55 -19.53
C ILE A 90 6.40 8.22 -19.48
N VAL A 91 7.72 8.28 -19.72
CA VAL A 91 8.52 7.05 -19.79
C VAL A 91 8.53 6.28 -18.48
N ALA A 92 8.60 4.95 -18.57
CA ALA A 92 8.44 4.06 -17.42
C ALA A 92 9.41 4.39 -16.27
N ARG A 93 10.65 4.73 -16.58
CA ARG A 93 11.67 5.05 -15.57
C ARG A 93 11.34 6.31 -14.76
N GLN A 94 10.52 7.20 -15.30
CA GLN A 94 10.13 8.45 -14.61
C GLN A 94 8.79 8.33 -13.92
N ARG A 95 8.03 7.29 -14.22
CA ARG A 95 6.67 7.11 -13.73
C ARG A 95 6.56 7.03 -12.22
N THR A 96 7.44 6.24 -11.59
CA THR A 96 7.41 6.07 -10.14
C THR A 96 7.61 7.40 -9.42
N ALA A 97 8.65 8.14 -9.80
CA ALA A 97 8.94 9.44 -9.17
C ALA A 97 7.81 10.43 -9.40
N PHE A 98 7.24 10.45 -10.61
CA PHE A 98 6.15 11.36 -10.94
C PHE A 98 4.89 11.01 -10.15
N CYS A 99 4.54 9.73 -10.06
CA CYS A 99 3.36 9.31 -9.30
C CYS A 99 3.50 9.63 -7.81
N LEU A 100 4.71 9.53 -7.25
CA LEU A 100 4.95 9.93 -5.87
C LEU A 100 4.70 11.43 -5.67
N LYS A 101 5.09 12.26 -6.61
CA LYS A 101 4.84 13.71 -6.56
C LYS A 101 3.34 14.02 -6.65
N LEU A 102 2.57 13.16 -7.30
CA LEU A 102 1.14 13.37 -7.47
C LEU A 102 0.32 13.01 -6.24
N LEU A 103 0.87 12.28 -5.28
CA LEU A 103 0.13 11.91 -4.08
C LEU A 103 -0.46 13.13 -3.36
N PRO A 104 0.31 14.17 -3.02
CA PRO A 104 -0.29 15.34 -2.39
C PRO A 104 -1.21 16.13 -3.34
N VAL A 105 -0.93 16.12 -4.63
CA VAL A 105 -1.78 16.80 -5.63
C VAL A 105 -3.17 16.21 -5.68
N CYS A 106 -3.27 14.89 -5.51
CA CYS A 106 -4.53 14.15 -5.63
C CYS A 106 -5.23 13.91 -4.29
N GLU A 107 -4.68 14.39 -3.18
CA GLU A 107 -5.21 14.09 -1.86
C GLU A 107 -6.68 14.48 -1.70
N GLU A 108 -7.09 15.62 -2.25
CA GLU A 108 -8.47 16.06 -2.14
C GLU A 108 -9.48 15.11 -2.79
N ALA A 109 -9.06 14.43 -3.88
CA ALA A 109 -9.91 13.43 -4.50
C ALA A 109 -10.06 12.20 -3.61
N PHE A 110 -8.97 11.75 -3.01
CA PHE A 110 -9.00 10.59 -2.12
C PHE A 110 -9.85 10.83 -0.88
N GLU A 111 -9.83 12.05 -0.35
CA GLU A 111 -10.60 12.41 0.85
C GLU A 111 -12.11 12.30 0.67
N MET A 112 -12.59 12.31 -0.58
CA MET A 112 -14.01 12.23 -0.86
C MET A 112 -14.59 10.82 -0.76
N TYR A 113 -13.76 9.81 -0.59
CA TYR A 113 -14.17 8.42 -0.59
C TYR A 113 -13.70 7.71 0.68
N ASP A 114 -14.48 6.68 1.08
CA ASP A 114 -14.08 5.79 2.15
C ASP A 114 -13.22 4.66 1.53
N LEU A 115 -11.92 4.78 1.69
CA LEU A 115 -10.93 3.91 1.03
C LEU A 115 -10.72 2.62 1.82
N THR A 116 -11.77 1.80 1.86
CA THR A 116 -11.73 0.50 2.52
C THR A 116 -10.90 -0.48 1.69
N ASP A 117 -10.57 -1.63 2.28
CA ASP A 117 -9.75 -2.66 1.63
C ASP A 117 -10.37 -3.16 0.31
N ASP A 118 -11.69 -3.09 0.18
CA ASP A 118 -12.40 -3.53 -1.01
C ASP A 118 -12.86 -2.38 -1.91
N PHE A 119 -12.37 -1.17 -1.68
CA PHE A 119 -12.79 0.02 -2.44
C PHE A 119 -12.58 -0.15 -3.93
N GLU A 120 -11.47 -0.78 -4.33
CA GLU A 120 -11.14 -1.00 -5.74
C GLU A 120 -12.23 -1.79 -6.48
N SER A 121 -12.95 -2.66 -5.77
CA SER A 121 -14.05 -3.44 -6.32
C SER A 121 -15.38 -2.71 -6.29
N SER A 122 -15.44 -1.53 -5.72
CA SER A 122 -16.68 -0.76 -5.60
C SER A 122 -16.97 0.04 -6.87
N PRO A 123 -18.25 0.38 -7.12
CA PRO A 123 -18.60 1.24 -8.26
C PRO A 123 -17.96 2.64 -8.18
N SER A 124 -17.65 3.11 -6.97
CA SER A 124 -17.06 4.43 -6.75
C SER A 124 -15.60 4.51 -7.24
N TYR A 125 -14.93 3.38 -7.40
CA TYR A 125 -13.54 3.37 -7.87
C TYR A 125 -13.40 4.04 -9.25
N LYS A 126 -14.33 3.75 -10.15
CA LYS A 126 -14.35 4.36 -11.48
C LYS A 126 -14.45 5.88 -11.41
N ASN A 127 -15.29 6.38 -10.50
CA ASN A 127 -15.45 7.82 -10.30
C ASN A 127 -14.17 8.44 -9.77
N LEU A 128 -13.50 7.75 -8.85
CA LEU A 128 -12.20 8.21 -8.35
C LEU A 128 -11.17 8.32 -9.47
N LEU A 129 -11.08 7.29 -10.35
CA LEU A 129 -10.12 7.31 -11.45
C LEU A 129 -10.39 8.48 -12.40
N LEU A 130 -11.65 8.82 -12.65
CA LEU A 130 -12.02 9.96 -13.49
C LEU A 130 -11.57 11.28 -12.84
N GLU A 131 -11.79 11.43 -11.54
CA GLU A 131 -11.35 12.63 -10.82
C GLU A 131 -9.83 12.76 -10.81
N LEU A 132 -9.13 11.65 -10.60
CA LEU A 132 -7.67 11.63 -10.64
C LEU A 132 -7.17 12.04 -12.02
N THR A 133 -7.80 11.53 -13.08
CA THR A 133 -7.40 11.88 -14.44
C THR A 133 -7.49 13.39 -14.67
N GLY A 134 -8.57 14.02 -14.23
CA GLY A 134 -8.75 15.47 -14.34
C GLY A 134 -7.73 16.25 -13.56
N LEU A 135 -7.45 15.85 -12.32
CA LEU A 135 -6.47 16.53 -11.48
C LEU A 135 -5.06 16.41 -12.05
N ILE A 136 -4.71 15.23 -12.54
CA ILE A 136 -3.38 14.97 -13.10
C ILE A 136 -3.21 15.75 -14.41
N GLN A 137 -4.23 15.75 -15.26
CA GLN A 137 -4.23 16.53 -16.49
C GLN A 137 -3.96 18.00 -16.20
N THR A 138 -4.68 18.57 -15.24
CA THR A 138 -4.52 19.98 -14.86
C THR A 138 -3.12 20.24 -14.32
N HIS A 139 -2.60 19.33 -13.50
CA HIS A 139 -1.26 19.47 -12.94
C HIS A 139 -0.20 19.49 -14.05
N ILE A 140 -0.31 18.57 -15.01
CA ILE A 140 0.64 18.51 -16.13
C ILE A 140 0.60 19.78 -16.95
N GLU A 141 -0.60 20.29 -17.22
CA GLU A 141 -0.78 21.53 -18.00
C GLU A 141 -0.13 22.74 -17.31
N ARG A 142 -0.19 22.79 -15.99
CA ARG A 142 0.33 23.93 -15.22
C ARG A 142 1.81 23.79 -14.88
N HIS A 143 2.31 22.60 -14.64
CA HIS A 143 3.63 22.36 -14.06
C HIS A 143 4.51 21.45 -14.89
N GLY A 144 3.98 20.78 -15.90
CA GLY A 144 4.72 19.78 -16.66
C GLY A 144 4.89 18.49 -15.87
N ILE A 145 5.84 17.66 -16.32
CA ILE A 145 6.06 16.34 -15.77
C ILE A 145 7.19 16.32 -14.74
N GLN A 146 7.89 17.41 -14.56
CA GLN A 146 9.04 17.49 -13.64
C GLN A 146 8.66 17.45 -12.17
#